data_8b198e9e442dc4e570394aab89f608ab
#
_entry.id   8b198e9e442dc4e570394aab89f608ab
#
_cell.length_a   1.000
_cell.length_b   1.000
_cell.length_c   1.000
_cell.angle_alpha   90.00
_cell.angle_beta   90.00
_cell.angle_gamma   90.00
#
_symmetry.space_group_name_H-M   'P 1'
#
loop_
_entity.id
_entity.type
_entity.pdbx_description
1 polymer ?
#
loop_
_entity_poly.entity_id
_entity_poly.type
_entity_poly.pdbx_seq_one_letter_code
_entity_poly.pdbx_strand_id
1 'polypeptide(L)'
;AGEATPLAIDPAAITNPLDRAMLERLADLVDEATRAFDGFDYARALERTETWFWTFTDDHVELVKARAYEGDEAGAESARHALRLALSTLLRLFAPFLPFVTEEVWSWWRGGSVHRQAWPTAAELRAAAMVNGETVDSAMAGVAADALAEIRRHKTTEKRSLATPVIACTITDTPERLASLRPVLADEIGRAHV
;
A
#
# COMPACT_ATOMS: atom_id res chain seq x y z
N ALA A 1 31.52 -0.34 -4.38
CA ALA A 1 30.09 -0.44 -4.12
C ALA A 1 29.66 -1.80 -4.63
N GLY A 2 29.22 -2.70 -3.73
CA GLY A 2 28.67 -3.99 -4.12
C GLY A 2 27.33 -3.74 -4.82
N GLU A 3 27.13 -4.37 -5.95
CA GLU A 3 25.83 -4.37 -6.64
C GLU A 3 24.80 -4.98 -5.69
N ALA A 4 23.80 -4.20 -5.30
CA ALA A 4 22.71 -4.72 -4.49
C ALA A 4 22.00 -5.83 -5.26
N THR A 5 21.87 -7.01 -4.66
CA THR A 5 21.09 -8.09 -5.27
C THR A 5 19.64 -7.61 -5.41
N PRO A 6 19.09 -7.57 -6.64
CA PRO A 6 17.72 -7.08 -6.83
C PRO A 6 16.72 -7.88 -5.98
N LEU A 7 15.93 -7.18 -5.17
CA LEU A 7 14.86 -7.82 -4.40
C LEU A 7 13.75 -8.23 -5.37
N ALA A 8 13.49 -9.53 -5.45
CA ALA A 8 12.43 -10.07 -6.30
C ALA A 8 11.05 -9.58 -5.86
N ILE A 9 10.16 -9.40 -6.83
CA ILE A 9 8.72 -9.22 -6.63
C ILE A 9 8.06 -10.47 -7.19
N ASP A 10 7.40 -11.22 -6.32
CA ASP A 10 6.59 -12.38 -6.72
C ASP A 10 5.11 -12.06 -6.48
N PRO A 11 4.33 -11.77 -7.53
CA PRO A 11 2.91 -11.51 -7.39
C PRO A 11 2.12 -12.68 -6.80
N ALA A 12 2.57 -13.92 -7.00
CA ALA A 12 1.87 -15.10 -6.46
C ALA A 12 1.98 -15.21 -4.94
N ALA A 13 2.99 -14.59 -4.33
CA ALA A 13 3.14 -14.52 -2.89
C ALA A 13 2.18 -13.51 -2.23
N ILE A 14 1.51 -12.64 -3.01
CA ILE A 14 0.58 -11.62 -2.48
C ILE A 14 -0.79 -12.27 -2.25
N THR A 15 -0.96 -12.85 -1.07
CA THR A 15 -2.14 -13.64 -0.73
C THR A 15 -3.09 -12.94 0.25
N ASN A 16 -2.60 -11.98 1.04
CA ASN A 16 -3.41 -11.29 2.04
C ASN A 16 -4.42 -10.33 1.37
N PRO A 17 -5.71 -10.37 1.78
CA PRO A 17 -6.76 -9.53 1.17
C PRO A 17 -6.49 -8.03 1.27
N LEU A 18 -5.89 -7.54 2.36
CA LEU A 18 -5.58 -6.11 2.54
C LEU A 18 -4.51 -5.64 1.55
N ASP A 19 -3.47 -6.47 1.34
CA ASP A 19 -2.40 -6.16 0.37
C ASP A 19 -2.95 -6.09 -1.06
N ARG A 20 -3.85 -7.02 -1.40
CA ARG A 20 -4.53 -7.07 -2.71
C ARG A 20 -5.48 -5.88 -2.90
N ALA A 21 -6.24 -5.50 -1.88
CA ALA A 21 -7.11 -4.32 -1.92
C ALA A 21 -6.31 -3.02 -2.11
N MET A 22 -5.13 -2.91 -1.50
CA MET A 22 -4.21 -1.79 -1.74
C MET A 22 -3.74 -1.76 -3.20
N LEU A 23 -3.38 -2.90 -3.79
CA LEU A 23 -2.94 -2.97 -5.19
C LEU A 23 -4.06 -2.60 -6.18
N GLU A 24 -5.32 -2.97 -5.92
CA GLU A 24 -6.46 -2.51 -6.72
C GLU A 24 -6.60 -0.99 -6.69
N ARG A 25 -6.51 -0.37 -5.51
CA ARG A 25 -6.54 1.09 -5.38
C ARG A 25 -5.36 1.77 -6.06
N LEU A 26 -4.17 1.14 -6.03
CA LEU A 26 -3.00 1.63 -6.75
C LEU A 26 -3.19 1.51 -8.26
N ALA A 27 -3.87 0.48 -8.74
CA ALA A 27 -4.23 0.35 -10.15
C ALA A 27 -5.14 1.48 -10.63
N ASP A 28 -6.12 1.88 -9.80
CA ASP A 28 -6.99 3.02 -10.10
C ASP A 28 -6.19 4.34 -10.18
N LEU A 29 -5.21 4.54 -9.28
CA LEU A 29 -4.30 5.67 -9.38
C LEU A 29 -3.52 5.66 -10.69
N VAL A 30 -2.96 4.50 -11.10
CA VAL A 30 -2.21 4.38 -12.37
C VAL A 30 -3.08 4.75 -13.56
N ASP A 31 -4.33 4.28 -13.59
CA ASP A 31 -5.29 4.65 -14.64
C ASP A 31 -5.57 6.16 -14.64
N GLU A 32 -5.73 6.78 -13.46
CA GLU A 32 -5.98 8.22 -13.35
C GLU A 32 -4.76 9.04 -13.77
N ALA A 33 -3.56 8.67 -13.30
CA ALA A 33 -2.32 9.34 -13.67
C ALA A 33 -2.02 9.21 -15.15
N THR A 34 -2.24 8.03 -15.75
CA THR A 34 -2.07 7.80 -17.19
C THR A 34 -3.00 8.70 -18.01
N ARG A 35 -4.28 8.75 -17.65
CA ARG A 35 -5.23 9.65 -18.34
C ARG A 35 -4.86 11.13 -18.21
N ALA A 36 -4.33 11.55 -17.05
CA ALA A 36 -3.87 12.92 -16.86
C ALA A 36 -2.65 13.22 -17.73
N PHE A 37 -1.67 12.29 -17.83
CA PHE A 37 -0.52 12.43 -18.71
C PHE A 37 -0.93 12.50 -20.19
N ASP A 38 -1.81 11.62 -20.64
CA ASP A 38 -2.32 11.61 -22.02
C ASP A 38 -3.07 12.92 -22.36
N GLY A 39 -3.73 13.51 -21.36
CA GLY A 39 -4.38 14.82 -21.45
C GLY A 39 -3.47 16.02 -21.25
N PHE A 40 -2.14 15.82 -21.09
CA PHE A 40 -1.14 16.86 -20.78
C PHE A 40 -1.38 17.61 -19.46
N ASP A 41 -2.18 17.03 -18.55
CA ASP A 41 -2.42 17.56 -17.20
C ASP A 41 -1.43 16.96 -16.19
N TYR A 42 -0.17 17.34 -16.31
CA TYR A 42 0.92 16.83 -15.47
C TYR A 42 0.77 17.21 -13.99
N ALA A 43 0.19 18.40 -13.74
CA ALA A 43 -0.04 18.85 -12.36
C ALA A 43 -1.02 17.92 -11.63
N ARG A 44 -2.08 17.52 -12.30
CA ARG A 44 -3.05 16.56 -11.76
C ARG A 44 -2.43 15.19 -11.55
N ALA A 45 -1.62 14.70 -12.49
CA ALA A 45 -0.94 13.42 -12.33
C ALA A 45 -0.05 13.40 -11.07
N LEU A 46 0.71 14.49 -10.83
CA LEU A 46 1.54 14.64 -9.65
C LEU A 46 0.69 14.72 -8.37
N GLU A 47 -0.33 15.60 -8.33
CA GLU A 47 -1.20 15.78 -7.17
C GLU A 47 -1.85 14.45 -6.72
N ARG A 48 -2.37 13.68 -7.68
CA ARG A 48 -3.00 12.38 -7.38
C ARG A 48 -1.99 11.35 -6.87
N THR A 49 -0.81 11.31 -7.48
CA THR A 49 0.27 10.41 -7.03
C THR A 49 0.74 10.78 -5.63
N GLU A 50 0.91 12.08 -5.34
CA GLU A 50 1.33 12.56 -4.02
C GLU A 50 0.27 12.28 -2.95
N THR A 51 -1.00 12.56 -3.23
CA THR A 51 -2.10 12.28 -2.30
C THR A 51 -2.17 10.80 -1.94
N TRP A 52 -2.04 9.93 -2.95
CA TRP A 52 -2.03 8.49 -2.74
C TRP A 52 -0.80 8.02 -1.97
N PHE A 53 0.37 8.59 -2.26
CA PHE A 53 1.62 8.27 -1.56
C PHE A 53 1.51 8.53 -0.05
N TRP A 54 0.97 9.67 0.35
CA TRP A 54 0.78 9.97 1.78
C TRP A 54 -0.21 9.00 2.45
N THR A 55 -1.33 8.70 1.80
CA THR A 55 -2.27 7.67 2.29
C THR A 55 -1.58 6.29 2.42
N PHE A 56 -0.75 5.93 1.44
CA PHE A 56 -0.01 4.68 1.47
C PHE A 56 0.98 4.62 2.63
N THR A 57 1.77 5.68 2.85
CA THR A 57 2.79 5.71 3.90
C THR A 57 2.18 5.82 5.30
N ASP A 58 1.16 6.65 5.47
CA ASP A 58 0.59 6.96 6.77
C ASP A 58 -0.41 5.91 7.24
N ASP A 59 -1.10 5.24 6.33
CA ASP A 59 -2.12 4.27 6.65
C ASP A 59 -1.68 2.84 6.32
N HIS A 60 -1.46 2.52 5.03
CA HIS A 60 -1.25 1.14 4.63
C HIS A 60 0.05 0.54 5.18
N VAL A 61 1.19 1.24 5.02
CA VAL A 61 2.48 0.78 5.56
C VAL A 61 2.36 0.55 7.06
N GLU A 62 1.71 1.47 7.73
CA GLU A 62 1.45 1.37 9.14
C GLU A 62 0.54 0.19 9.51
N LEU A 63 -0.48 -0.13 8.73
CA LEU A 63 -1.34 -1.30 8.95
C LEU A 63 -0.58 -2.62 8.83
N VAL A 64 0.31 -2.74 7.86
CA VAL A 64 0.93 -4.02 7.53
C VAL A 64 2.33 -4.23 8.12
N LYS A 65 2.96 -3.19 8.70
CA LYS A 65 4.36 -3.28 9.17
C LYS A 65 4.58 -4.37 10.21
N ALA A 66 3.66 -4.55 11.16
CA ALA A 66 3.80 -5.60 12.17
C ALA A 66 3.79 -6.98 11.51
N ARG A 67 2.85 -7.23 10.58
CA ARG A 67 2.79 -8.47 9.83
C ARG A 67 4.04 -8.69 8.95
N ALA A 68 4.56 -7.62 8.34
CA ALA A 68 5.76 -7.69 7.50
C ALA A 68 7.03 -8.08 8.29
N TYR A 69 7.11 -7.75 9.58
CA TYR A 69 8.27 -8.01 10.43
C TYR A 69 8.09 -9.23 11.36
N GLU A 70 6.89 -9.41 11.92
CA GLU A 70 6.61 -10.34 13.02
C GLU A 70 5.52 -11.36 12.68
N GLY A 71 4.89 -11.24 11.50
CA GLY A 71 3.84 -12.16 11.04
C GLY A 71 4.37 -13.56 10.74
N ASP A 72 3.46 -14.48 10.50
CA ASP A 72 3.80 -15.78 9.93
C ASP A 72 4.46 -15.60 8.54
N GLU A 73 5.17 -16.65 8.08
CA GLU A 73 5.95 -16.56 6.85
C GLU A 73 5.10 -16.12 5.64
N ALA A 74 3.91 -16.67 5.47
CA ALA A 74 3.03 -16.35 4.34
C ALA A 74 2.50 -14.92 4.40
N GLY A 75 2.08 -14.45 5.57
CA GLY A 75 1.60 -13.10 5.78
C GLY A 75 2.71 -12.05 5.60
N ALA A 76 3.91 -12.36 6.10
CA ALA A 76 5.07 -11.48 5.96
C ALA A 76 5.53 -11.38 4.49
N GLU A 77 5.57 -12.49 3.76
CA GLU A 77 5.90 -12.49 2.33
C GLU A 77 4.86 -11.73 1.51
N SER A 78 3.57 -11.92 1.78
CA SER A 78 2.51 -11.15 1.13
C SER A 78 2.72 -9.64 1.29
N ALA A 79 2.92 -9.16 2.53
CA ALA A 79 3.16 -7.76 2.80
C ALA A 79 4.42 -7.24 2.09
N ARG A 80 5.54 -7.97 2.18
CA ARG A 80 6.82 -7.56 1.58
C ARG A 80 6.73 -7.44 0.06
N HIS A 81 6.10 -8.41 -0.60
CA HIS A 81 5.95 -8.40 -2.06
C HIS A 81 4.98 -7.30 -2.52
N ALA A 82 3.88 -7.08 -1.81
CA ALA A 82 2.94 -6.00 -2.11
C ALA A 82 3.59 -4.62 -1.92
N LEU A 83 4.31 -4.41 -0.82
CA LEU A 83 5.04 -3.15 -0.56
C LEU A 83 6.12 -2.88 -1.62
N ARG A 84 6.87 -3.89 -2.04
CA ARG A 84 7.87 -3.76 -3.12
C ARG A 84 7.21 -3.41 -4.46
N LEU A 85 6.08 -4.03 -4.80
CA LEU A 85 5.35 -3.73 -6.03
C LEU A 85 4.80 -2.31 -6.00
N ALA A 86 4.22 -1.89 -4.87
CA ALA A 86 3.73 -0.53 -4.69
C ALA A 86 4.87 0.50 -4.80
N LEU A 87 6.01 0.26 -4.13
CA LEU A 87 7.18 1.13 -4.24
C LEU A 87 7.70 1.23 -5.68
N SER A 88 7.82 0.10 -6.39
CA SER A 88 8.21 0.09 -7.82
C SER A 88 7.28 0.95 -8.67
N THR A 89 5.98 0.84 -8.44
CA THR A 89 4.97 1.61 -9.18
C THR A 89 5.07 3.10 -8.88
N LEU A 90 5.15 3.48 -7.60
CA LEU A 90 5.25 4.86 -7.17
C LEU A 90 6.53 5.54 -7.69
N LEU A 91 7.67 4.85 -7.65
CA LEU A 91 8.92 5.40 -8.19
C LEU A 91 8.81 5.68 -9.69
N ARG A 92 8.14 4.82 -10.47
CA ARG A 92 7.89 5.04 -11.90
C ARG A 92 6.93 6.20 -12.14
N LEU A 93 5.88 6.36 -11.30
CA LEU A 93 4.95 7.50 -11.39
C LEU A 93 5.62 8.83 -11.05
N PHE A 94 6.50 8.85 -10.04
CA PHE A 94 7.23 10.06 -9.63
C PHE A 94 8.45 10.38 -10.50
N ALA A 95 9.00 9.43 -11.24
CA ALA A 95 10.23 9.62 -11.99
C ALA A 95 10.24 10.85 -12.93
N PRO A 96 9.15 11.20 -13.64
CA PRO A 96 9.10 12.40 -14.46
C PRO A 96 9.19 13.71 -13.68
N PHE A 97 8.83 13.72 -12.40
CA PHE A 97 8.77 14.91 -11.54
C PHE A 97 9.96 15.01 -10.59
N LEU A 98 10.42 13.90 -10.09
CA LEU A 98 11.46 13.80 -9.06
C LEU A 98 12.62 12.91 -9.54
N PRO A 99 13.30 13.26 -10.66
CA PRO A 99 14.20 12.35 -11.36
C PRO A 99 15.36 11.84 -10.50
N PHE A 100 15.94 12.70 -9.65
CA PHE A 100 17.13 12.33 -8.89
C PHE A 100 16.79 11.43 -7.69
N VAL A 101 15.77 11.77 -6.91
CA VAL A 101 15.42 10.98 -5.72
C VAL A 101 14.83 9.63 -6.10
N THR A 102 14.06 9.54 -7.19
CA THR A 102 13.52 8.26 -7.65
C THR A 102 14.61 7.33 -8.18
N GLU A 103 15.62 7.86 -8.86
CA GLU A 103 16.78 7.08 -9.30
C GLU A 103 17.61 6.60 -8.10
N GLU A 104 17.86 7.48 -7.14
CA GLU A 104 18.60 7.14 -5.93
C GLU A 104 17.91 6.00 -5.17
N VAL A 105 16.62 6.14 -4.85
CA VAL A 105 15.84 5.11 -4.13
C VAL A 105 15.75 3.81 -4.93
N TRP A 106 15.61 3.91 -6.27
CA TRP A 106 15.59 2.73 -7.15
C TRP A 106 16.89 1.93 -7.03
N SER A 107 18.04 2.62 -7.04
CA SER A 107 19.36 2.00 -6.99
C SER A 107 19.65 1.20 -5.72
N TRP A 108 18.91 1.43 -4.63
CA TRP A 108 19.12 0.72 -3.36
C TRP A 108 18.67 -0.74 -3.42
N TRP A 109 17.78 -1.09 -4.34
CA TRP A 109 17.14 -2.41 -4.34
C TRP A 109 16.82 -2.97 -5.73
N ARG A 110 17.02 -2.18 -6.79
CA ARG A 110 16.80 -2.61 -8.17
C ARG A 110 18.03 -2.34 -9.02
N GLY A 111 18.26 -3.18 -10.00
CA GLY A 111 19.28 -2.94 -11.04
C GLY A 111 18.77 -2.01 -12.13
N GLY A 112 19.71 -1.37 -12.83
CA GLY A 112 19.40 -0.43 -13.91
C GLY A 112 18.83 0.89 -13.40
N SER A 113 18.21 1.65 -14.28
CA SER A 113 17.66 2.97 -14.00
C SER A 113 16.13 2.96 -14.02
N VAL A 114 15.48 3.69 -13.09
CA VAL A 114 14.02 3.87 -13.09
C VAL A 114 13.54 4.59 -14.35
N HIS A 115 14.35 5.50 -14.91
CA HIS A 115 14.02 6.25 -16.13
C HIS A 115 14.03 5.41 -17.41
N ARG A 116 14.51 4.18 -17.33
CA ARG A 116 14.50 3.20 -18.44
C ARG A 116 13.42 2.14 -18.27
N GLN A 117 12.64 2.21 -17.19
CA GLN A 117 11.52 1.33 -16.98
C GLN A 117 10.30 1.78 -17.79
N ALA A 118 9.45 0.83 -18.13
CA ALA A 118 8.15 1.16 -18.71
C ALA A 118 7.27 1.91 -17.70
N TRP A 119 6.39 2.77 -18.20
CA TRP A 119 5.33 3.37 -17.40
C TRP A 119 4.50 2.27 -16.74
N PRO A 120 4.10 2.40 -15.46
CA PRO A 120 3.33 1.36 -14.80
C PRO A 120 1.95 1.20 -15.44
N THR A 121 1.42 -0.02 -15.41
CA THR A 121 0.08 -0.30 -15.95
C THR A 121 -0.85 -0.78 -14.84
N ALA A 122 -2.12 -0.36 -14.89
CA ALA A 122 -3.14 -0.87 -13.98
C ALA A 122 -3.33 -2.39 -14.12
N ALA A 123 -3.13 -2.93 -15.32
CA ALA A 123 -3.26 -4.36 -15.60
C ALA A 123 -2.25 -5.21 -14.82
N GLU A 124 -0.99 -4.76 -14.68
CA GLU A 124 0.01 -5.49 -13.89
C GLU A 124 -0.36 -5.57 -12.41
N LEU A 125 -0.95 -4.51 -11.86
CA LEU A 125 -1.37 -4.44 -10.46
C LEU A 125 -2.62 -5.28 -10.20
N ARG A 126 -3.63 -5.18 -11.07
CA ARG A 126 -4.85 -6.00 -10.99
C ARG A 126 -4.54 -7.49 -11.14
N ALA A 127 -3.61 -7.85 -12.03
CA ALA A 127 -3.17 -9.23 -12.15
C ALA A 127 -2.51 -9.74 -10.85
N ALA A 128 -1.73 -8.91 -10.16
CA ALA A 128 -1.13 -9.24 -8.87
C ALA A 128 -2.16 -9.27 -7.72
N ALA A 129 -3.24 -8.48 -7.82
CA ALA A 129 -4.32 -8.45 -6.85
C ALA A 129 -5.32 -9.63 -6.98
N MET A 130 -5.36 -10.28 -8.15
CA MET A 130 -6.25 -11.41 -8.40
C MET A 130 -5.68 -12.72 -7.82
N VAL A 131 -6.56 -13.53 -7.21
CA VAL A 131 -6.23 -14.93 -6.85
C VAL A 131 -7.34 -15.82 -7.40
N ASN A 132 -6.96 -16.85 -8.16
CA ASN A 132 -7.89 -17.80 -8.78
C ASN A 132 -8.99 -17.15 -9.64
N GLY A 133 -8.71 -15.98 -10.24
CA GLY A 133 -9.69 -15.25 -11.03
C GLY A 133 -10.69 -14.40 -10.24
N GLU A 134 -10.56 -14.36 -8.91
CA GLU A 134 -11.41 -13.54 -8.03
C GLU A 134 -10.71 -12.21 -7.69
N THR A 135 -11.49 -11.13 -7.78
CA THR A 135 -11.09 -9.78 -7.32
C THR A 135 -11.38 -9.63 -5.84
N VAL A 136 -10.60 -8.78 -5.17
CA VAL A 136 -10.85 -8.41 -3.79
C VAL A 136 -11.72 -7.14 -3.73
N ASP A 137 -12.47 -6.97 -2.65
CA ASP A 137 -13.17 -5.71 -2.37
C ASP A 137 -12.14 -4.59 -2.09
N SER A 138 -11.95 -3.69 -3.04
CA SER A 138 -11.02 -2.56 -2.92
C SER A 138 -11.42 -1.58 -1.81
N ALA A 139 -12.68 -1.55 -1.38
CA ALA A 139 -13.17 -0.73 -0.28
C ALA A 139 -12.56 -1.17 1.07
N MET A 140 -12.18 -2.45 1.21
CA MET A 140 -11.57 -3.03 2.42
C MET A 140 -10.41 -2.19 2.95
N ALA A 141 -9.47 -1.79 2.08
CA ALA A 141 -8.32 -0.99 2.47
C ALA A 141 -8.72 0.40 3.00
N GLY A 142 -9.79 1.00 2.45
CA GLY A 142 -10.34 2.26 2.95
C GLY A 142 -10.99 2.10 4.32
N VAL A 143 -11.78 1.06 4.50
CA VAL A 143 -12.46 0.78 5.78
C VAL A 143 -11.42 0.51 6.89
N ALA A 144 -10.36 -0.23 6.60
CA ALA A 144 -9.27 -0.46 7.53
C ALA A 144 -8.53 0.85 7.90
N ALA A 145 -8.23 1.68 6.90
CA ALA A 145 -7.60 2.99 7.14
C ALA A 145 -8.48 3.90 8.02
N ASP A 146 -9.80 3.94 7.76
CA ASP A 146 -10.75 4.71 8.57
C ASP A 146 -10.76 4.24 10.04
N ALA A 147 -10.79 2.92 10.26
CA ALA A 147 -10.75 2.35 11.60
C ALA A 147 -9.45 2.72 12.34
N LEU A 148 -8.30 2.65 11.65
CA LEU A 148 -7.03 3.06 12.22
C LEU A 148 -6.99 4.56 12.54
N ALA A 149 -7.53 5.41 11.66
CA ALA A 149 -7.60 6.85 11.88
C ALA A 149 -8.45 7.19 13.13
N GLU A 150 -9.57 6.48 13.33
CA GLU A 150 -10.41 6.65 14.53
C GLU A 150 -9.66 6.27 15.81
N ILE A 151 -8.95 5.14 15.83
CA ILE A 151 -8.14 4.71 16.95
C ILE A 151 -7.06 5.75 17.27
N ARG A 152 -6.36 6.27 16.26
CA ARG A 152 -5.34 7.31 16.42
C ARG A 152 -5.94 8.61 16.94
N ARG A 153 -7.08 9.03 16.41
CA ARG A 153 -7.81 10.23 16.85
C ARG A 153 -8.20 10.11 18.32
N HIS A 154 -8.72 8.96 18.74
CA HIS A 154 -9.10 8.71 20.12
C HIS A 154 -7.87 8.80 21.05
N LYS A 155 -6.75 8.14 20.71
CA LYS A 155 -5.51 8.24 21.49
C LYS A 155 -5.02 9.70 21.61
N THR A 156 -5.10 10.47 20.53
CA THR A 156 -4.70 11.90 20.54
C THR A 156 -5.63 12.73 21.45
N THR A 157 -6.94 12.52 21.37
CA THR A 157 -7.93 13.21 22.21
C THR A 157 -7.69 12.91 23.71
N GLU A 158 -7.38 11.66 24.02
CA GLU A 158 -7.05 11.21 25.38
C GLU A 158 -5.60 11.55 25.80
N LYS A 159 -4.86 12.29 24.96
CA LYS A 159 -3.44 12.65 25.20
C LYS A 159 -2.55 11.41 25.47
N ARG A 160 -2.86 10.29 24.85
CA ARG A 160 -2.08 9.05 24.93
C ARG A 160 -1.07 9.00 23.82
N SER A 161 0.07 8.36 24.09
CA SER A 161 1.04 8.02 23.03
C SER A 161 0.40 7.11 21.99
N LEU A 162 0.72 7.28 20.71
CA LEU A 162 0.28 6.38 19.65
C LEU A 162 0.78 4.94 19.88
N ALA A 163 1.90 4.77 20.57
CA ALA A 163 2.45 3.47 20.97
C ALA A 163 1.70 2.82 22.18
N THR A 164 0.75 3.53 22.81
CA THR A 164 -0.02 2.94 23.93
C THR A 164 -0.84 1.76 23.42
N PRO A 165 -0.72 0.56 24.02
CA PRO A 165 -1.50 -0.60 23.59
C PRO A 165 -3.01 -0.36 23.77
N VAL A 166 -3.80 -0.87 22.83
CA VAL A 166 -5.27 -0.89 22.92
C VAL A 166 -5.68 -2.30 23.36
N ILE A 167 -6.21 -2.41 24.57
CA ILE A 167 -6.59 -3.71 25.16
C ILE A 167 -7.90 -4.23 24.56
N ALA A 168 -8.82 -3.33 24.22
CA ALA A 168 -10.10 -3.66 23.60
C ALA A 168 -10.57 -2.48 22.74
N CYS A 169 -11.13 -2.79 21.58
CA CYS A 169 -11.76 -1.83 20.68
C CYS A 169 -13.09 -2.40 20.19
N THR A 170 -14.14 -1.60 20.22
CA THR A 170 -15.44 -1.96 19.63
C THR A 170 -15.66 -1.06 18.43
N ILE A 171 -15.79 -1.68 17.24
CA ILE A 171 -16.06 -0.96 16.00
C ILE A 171 -17.54 -1.12 15.68
N THR A 172 -18.24 0.01 15.53
CA THR A 172 -19.65 0.06 15.15
C THR A 172 -19.75 0.76 13.78
N ASP A 173 -20.22 0.05 12.79
CA ASP A 173 -20.38 0.55 11.42
C ASP A 173 -21.55 -0.20 10.73
N THR A 174 -21.80 0.09 9.44
CA THR A 174 -22.79 -0.64 8.66
C THR A 174 -22.40 -2.11 8.49
N PRO A 175 -23.38 -3.04 8.31
CA PRO A 175 -23.08 -4.45 8.11
C PRO A 175 -22.12 -4.71 6.96
N GLU A 176 -22.22 -3.95 5.87
CA GLU A 176 -21.38 -4.06 4.68
C GLU A 176 -19.92 -3.70 5.01
N ARG A 177 -19.70 -2.56 5.70
CA ARG A 177 -18.35 -2.12 6.08
C ARG A 177 -17.72 -3.06 7.10
N LEU A 178 -18.51 -3.58 8.05
CA LEU A 178 -18.03 -4.59 9.00
C LEU A 178 -17.66 -5.90 8.30
N ALA A 179 -18.39 -6.30 7.26
CA ALA A 179 -18.05 -7.47 6.47
C ALA A 179 -16.72 -7.29 5.74
N SER A 180 -16.49 -6.13 5.13
CA SER A 180 -15.20 -5.78 4.49
C SER A 180 -14.03 -5.72 5.48
N LEU A 181 -14.26 -5.30 6.73
CA LEU A 181 -13.22 -5.19 7.75
C LEU A 181 -12.79 -6.55 8.33
N ARG A 182 -13.72 -7.50 8.45
CA ARG A 182 -13.46 -8.80 9.11
C ARG A 182 -12.20 -9.54 8.65
N PRO A 183 -11.89 -9.65 7.35
CA PRO A 183 -10.70 -10.37 6.88
C PRO A 183 -9.37 -9.72 7.29
N VAL A 184 -9.39 -8.44 7.68
CA VAL A 184 -8.19 -7.64 8.00
C VAL A 184 -8.08 -7.26 9.47
N LEU A 185 -8.99 -7.73 10.32
CA LEU A 185 -8.98 -7.44 11.76
C LEU A 185 -7.67 -7.86 12.45
N ALA A 186 -6.97 -8.87 11.94
CA ALA A 186 -5.70 -9.30 12.50
C ALA A 186 -4.60 -8.23 12.34
N ASP A 187 -4.57 -7.52 11.21
CA ASP A 187 -3.64 -6.41 10.98
C ASP A 187 -3.99 -5.20 11.86
N GLU A 188 -5.28 -4.93 12.07
CA GLU A 188 -5.76 -3.86 12.96
C GLU A 188 -5.46 -4.16 14.44
N ILE A 189 -5.77 -5.38 14.91
CA ILE A 189 -5.57 -5.80 16.30
C ILE A 189 -4.08 -5.92 16.62
N GLY A 190 -3.26 -6.43 15.72
CA GLY A 190 -1.81 -6.52 15.88
C GLY A 190 -1.17 -5.16 16.19
N ARG A 191 -1.75 -4.06 15.71
CA ARG A 191 -1.31 -2.70 16.04
C ARG A 191 -1.87 -2.16 17.36
N ALA A 192 -2.99 -2.68 17.80
CA ALA A 192 -3.53 -2.30 19.10
C ALA A 192 -2.61 -2.74 20.25
N HIS A 193 -1.71 -3.68 20.00
CA HIS A 193 -0.77 -4.23 20.98
C HIS A 193 0.67 -3.71 20.87
N VAL A 194 0.99 -2.82 19.92
CA VAL A 194 2.35 -2.27 19.73
C VAL A 194 2.49 -0.88 20.29
#